data_a7653d477330084d7c561df4f0350330
#
_entry.id   a7653d477330084d7c561df4f0350330
#
_cell.length_a   1.000
_cell.length_b   1.000
_cell.length_c   1.000
_cell.angle_alpha   90.00
_cell.angle_beta   90.00
_cell.angle_gamma   90.00
#
_symmetry.space_group_name_H-M   'P 1'
#
loop_
_entity.id
_entity.type
_entity.pdbx_description
1 polymer ?
#
loop_
_entity_poly.entity_id
_entity_poly.type
_entity_poly.pdbx_seq_one_letter_code
_entity_poly.pdbx_strand_id
1 'polypeptide(L)'
;MKGVEFSKSFFFTRYTYRRYHHTNASSGANRHFFGILEKGHCRIVSADRSIEAGPGELFYIPLGLPYQSYWFSEDEVVLRSYGFDGFPEEQEGNYTLQVLPAELAVLLEGVALRGRPDSSSLGALFIAIGKILPHMERSDKQRTRCIWMDAVAYLQENPEATAGDMARHCGVSESALYTAFKRHGSTPNQTRQKLLVKQAKQLLTTTDSSVQTISDQLGFSSSSYFRKILRRYTGKTPMQIRKAGAKV
;
A
#
# COMPACT_ATOMS: atom_id res chain seq x y z
N MET A 1 23.05 2.54 -5.36
CA MET A 1 21.83 2.65 -4.53
C MET A 1 20.77 3.38 -5.35
N LYS A 2 19.75 2.69 -5.86
CA LYS A 2 18.59 3.38 -6.46
C LYS A 2 17.82 3.97 -5.29
N GLY A 3 17.66 5.29 -5.26
CA GLY A 3 16.92 5.98 -4.24
C GLY A 3 15.51 5.38 -4.11
N VAL A 4 15.10 5.08 -2.90
CA VAL A 4 13.73 4.74 -2.59
C VAL A 4 12.90 5.94 -3.00
N GLU A 5 11.98 5.79 -3.97
CA GLU A 5 11.06 6.85 -4.36
C GLU A 5 10.02 7.04 -3.24
N PHE A 6 10.42 7.68 -2.14
CA PHE A 6 9.54 8.02 -1.02
C PHE A 6 8.28 8.80 -1.46
N SER A 7 8.39 9.52 -2.56
CA SER A 7 7.29 10.36 -3.07
C SER A 7 6.02 9.59 -3.48
N LYS A 8 6.13 8.27 -3.72
CA LYS A 8 4.96 7.45 -4.09
C LYS A 8 4.22 6.87 -2.89
N SER A 9 4.87 6.79 -1.73
CA SER A 9 4.32 6.25 -0.49
C SER A 9 3.48 7.27 0.30
N PHE A 10 3.48 8.53 -0.12
CA PHE A 10 2.80 9.61 0.58
C PHE A 10 1.93 10.42 -0.38
N PHE A 11 0.75 10.79 0.10
CA PHE A 11 -0.22 11.57 -0.66
C PHE A 11 -0.91 12.57 0.26
N PHE A 12 -0.62 13.86 0.08
CA PHE A 12 -1.20 14.93 0.87
C PHE A 12 -2.05 15.81 -0.03
N THR A 13 -3.30 16.00 0.34
CA THR A 13 -4.21 16.81 -0.46
C THR A 13 -5.30 17.46 0.37
N ARG A 14 -5.87 18.53 -0.17
CA ARG A 14 -7.05 19.18 0.31
C ARG A 14 -8.17 18.98 -0.69
N TYR A 15 -9.21 18.26 -0.29
CA TYR A 15 -10.41 18.04 -1.09
C TYR A 15 -11.46 19.09 -0.77
N THR A 16 -12.20 19.50 -1.79
CA THR A 16 -13.41 20.30 -1.65
C THR A 16 -14.53 19.67 -2.46
N TYR A 17 -15.65 19.38 -1.82
CA TYR A 17 -16.84 18.84 -2.43
C TYR A 17 -18.02 19.78 -2.23
N ARG A 18 -18.87 19.91 -3.24
CA ARG A 18 -20.11 20.67 -3.10
C ARG A 18 -21.18 19.81 -2.43
N ARG A 19 -21.73 20.28 -1.31
CA ARG A 19 -22.85 19.71 -0.57
C ARG A 19 -22.74 18.24 -0.19
N TYR A 20 -22.55 17.35 -1.19
CA TYR A 20 -22.51 15.91 -0.97
C TYR A 20 -21.46 15.24 -1.83
N HIS A 21 -20.74 14.26 -1.25
CA HIS A 21 -19.86 13.35 -1.95
C HIS A 21 -19.92 11.96 -1.31
N HIS A 22 -19.79 10.93 -2.13
CA HIS A 22 -19.75 9.53 -1.67
C HIS A 22 -18.52 8.85 -2.25
N THR A 23 -17.78 8.14 -1.41
CA THR A 23 -16.66 7.29 -1.83
C THR A 23 -16.99 5.83 -1.50
N ASN A 24 -16.83 4.95 -2.47
CA ASN A 24 -16.95 3.53 -2.28
C ASN A 24 -15.56 2.88 -2.40
N ALA A 25 -14.97 2.52 -1.27
CA ALA A 25 -13.71 1.82 -1.16
C ALA A 25 -13.92 0.34 -0.78
N SER A 26 -14.82 -0.35 -1.47
CA SER A 26 -15.15 -1.76 -1.20
C SER A 26 -13.98 -2.72 -1.41
N SER A 27 -12.97 -2.33 -2.20
CA SER A 27 -11.69 -3.06 -2.36
C SER A 27 -10.69 -2.83 -1.21
N GLY A 28 -11.04 -1.97 -0.26
CA GLY A 28 -10.18 -1.53 0.84
C GLY A 28 -9.48 -0.20 0.57
N ALA A 29 -9.17 0.52 1.64
CA ALA A 29 -8.35 1.72 1.58
C ALA A 29 -6.97 1.39 0.99
N ASN A 30 -6.52 2.14 0.01
CA ASN A 30 -5.24 1.89 -0.65
C ASN A 30 -4.02 2.40 0.14
N ARG A 31 -4.26 3.09 1.27
CA ARG A 31 -3.28 3.64 2.21
C ARG A 31 -3.89 3.77 3.59
N HIS A 32 -3.05 4.02 4.59
CA HIS A 32 -3.51 4.66 5.81
C HIS A 32 -3.88 6.12 5.52
N PHE A 33 -4.93 6.61 6.11
CA PHE A 33 -5.31 8.01 5.99
C PHE A 33 -5.56 8.64 7.36
N PHE A 34 -4.91 9.77 7.61
CA PHE A 34 -5.41 10.76 8.55
C PHE A 34 -6.23 11.80 7.77
N GLY A 35 -7.40 12.15 8.28
CA GLY A 35 -8.25 13.17 7.68
C GLY A 35 -8.68 14.19 8.73
N ILE A 36 -8.68 15.47 8.36
CA ILE A 36 -9.18 16.57 9.19
C ILE A 36 -10.23 17.32 8.39
N LEU A 37 -11.45 17.36 8.91
CA LEU A 37 -12.50 18.18 8.34
C LEU A 37 -12.28 19.65 8.72
N GLU A 38 -12.23 20.53 7.72
CA GLU A 38 -12.25 21.98 7.93
C GLU A 38 -13.68 22.52 7.89
N LYS A 39 -14.52 21.92 7.02
CA LYS A 39 -15.94 22.27 6.87
C LYS A 39 -16.76 21.04 6.56
N GLY A 40 -18.02 21.04 6.98
CA GLY A 40 -18.97 19.95 6.73
C GLY A 40 -18.81 18.80 7.70
N HIS A 41 -19.45 17.68 7.39
CA HIS A 41 -19.48 16.47 8.18
C HIS A 41 -19.17 15.26 7.33
N CYS A 42 -18.68 14.20 7.94
CA CYS A 42 -18.59 12.91 7.28
C CYS A 42 -19.12 11.78 8.15
N ARG A 43 -19.58 10.74 7.46
CA ARG A 43 -19.86 9.43 8.04
C ARG A 43 -19.08 8.39 7.27
N ILE A 44 -18.26 7.59 7.95
CA ILE A 44 -17.44 6.53 7.36
C ILE A 44 -17.89 5.20 7.96
N VAL A 45 -18.27 4.26 7.09
CA VAL A 45 -18.88 2.99 7.48
C VAL A 45 -18.04 1.85 6.95
N SER A 46 -17.59 0.97 7.83
CA SER A 46 -17.03 -0.35 7.52
C SER A 46 -17.96 -1.46 7.99
N ALA A 47 -17.60 -2.72 7.72
CA ALA A 47 -18.40 -3.87 8.16
C ALA A 47 -18.59 -3.94 9.70
N ASP A 48 -17.58 -3.48 10.43
CA ASP A 48 -17.50 -3.65 11.89
C ASP A 48 -17.72 -2.34 12.67
N ARG A 49 -17.57 -1.18 12.02
CA ARG A 49 -17.59 0.10 12.70
C ARG A 49 -18.08 1.24 11.79
N SER A 50 -18.79 2.17 12.39
CA SER A 50 -19.13 3.45 11.77
C SER A 50 -18.59 4.58 12.65
N ILE A 51 -18.02 5.59 12.02
CA ILE A 51 -17.61 6.84 12.66
C ILE A 51 -18.28 8.04 11.99
N GLU A 52 -18.45 9.11 12.74
CA GLU A 52 -18.87 10.40 12.24
C GLU A 52 -17.83 11.43 12.70
N ALA A 53 -17.52 12.39 11.85
CA ALA A 53 -16.62 13.47 12.18
C ALA A 53 -17.14 14.80 11.61
N GLY A 54 -16.91 15.86 12.37
CA GLY A 54 -17.25 17.25 12.05
C GLY A 54 -16.02 18.14 11.92
N PRO A 55 -16.24 19.47 11.80
CA PRO A 55 -15.16 20.45 11.64
C PRO A 55 -14.17 20.43 12.81
N GLY A 56 -12.87 20.42 12.50
CA GLY A 56 -11.76 20.38 13.45
C GLY A 56 -11.40 18.96 13.93
N GLU A 57 -12.23 17.96 13.67
CA GLU A 57 -11.97 16.60 14.13
C GLU A 57 -11.00 15.87 13.22
N LEU A 58 -10.10 15.12 13.87
CA LEU A 58 -9.15 14.22 13.24
C LEU A 58 -9.73 12.81 13.22
N PHE A 59 -9.69 12.14 12.07
CA PHE A 59 -10.06 10.72 11.96
C PHE A 59 -8.98 9.92 11.27
N TYR A 60 -9.04 8.61 11.46
CA TYR A 60 -8.11 7.67 10.86
C TYR A 60 -8.82 6.53 10.15
N ILE A 61 -8.34 6.21 8.93
CA ILE A 61 -8.78 5.07 8.12
C ILE A 61 -7.58 4.14 7.92
N PRO A 62 -7.63 2.88 8.39
CA PRO A 62 -6.53 1.94 8.20
C PRO A 62 -6.41 1.47 6.75
N LEU A 63 -5.18 1.26 6.30
CA LEU A 63 -4.85 0.60 5.04
C LEU A 63 -5.59 -0.74 4.93
N GLY A 64 -6.13 -1.04 3.76
CA GLY A 64 -6.82 -2.28 3.47
C GLY A 64 -8.25 -2.39 3.99
N LEU A 65 -8.74 -1.44 4.81
CA LEU A 65 -10.10 -1.46 5.32
C LEU A 65 -11.12 -1.22 4.20
N PRO A 66 -12.03 -2.15 3.90
CA PRO A 66 -13.20 -1.87 3.06
C PRO A 66 -14.14 -0.90 3.77
N TYR A 67 -14.49 0.21 3.11
CA TYR A 67 -15.39 1.19 3.70
C TYR A 67 -16.20 1.94 2.63
N GLN A 68 -17.25 2.60 3.11
CA GLN A 68 -17.96 3.64 2.38
C GLN A 68 -17.89 4.93 3.20
N SER A 69 -17.73 6.06 2.53
CA SER A 69 -17.75 7.36 3.21
C SER A 69 -18.72 8.31 2.53
N TYR A 70 -19.44 9.03 3.36
CA TYR A 70 -20.46 10.01 3.00
C TYR A 70 -20.05 11.35 3.57
N TRP A 71 -19.95 12.34 2.70
CA TRP A 71 -19.49 13.71 3.00
C TRP A 71 -20.63 14.66 2.71
N PHE A 72 -21.01 15.50 3.64
CA PHE A 72 -22.18 16.35 3.50
C PHE A 72 -22.03 17.68 4.24
N SER A 73 -22.63 18.71 3.65
CA SER A 73 -22.69 20.08 4.16
C SER A 73 -23.83 20.84 3.50
N GLU A 74 -24.27 21.95 4.06
CA GLU A 74 -25.21 22.86 3.38
C GLU A 74 -24.60 23.57 2.18
N ASP A 75 -23.28 23.85 2.23
CA ASP A 75 -22.53 24.57 1.20
C ASP A 75 -21.40 23.69 0.61
N GLU A 76 -20.30 23.56 1.34
CA GLU A 76 -19.13 22.79 0.91
C GLU A 76 -18.55 21.93 2.03
N VAL A 77 -18.03 20.77 1.68
CA VAL A 77 -17.18 19.95 2.53
C VAL A 77 -15.74 20.24 2.17
N VAL A 78 -14.91 20.55 3.17
CA VAL A 78 -13.47 20.75 2.99
C VAL A 78 -12.72 19.83 3.91
N LEU A 79 -11.85 19.01 3.31
CA LEU A 79 -11.12 17.94 3.97
C LEU A 79 -9.63 18.04 3.65
N ARG A 80 -8.78 18.02 4.68
CA ARG A 80 -7.35 17.74 4.54
C ARG A 80 -7.13 16.23 4.71
N SER A 81 -6.41 15.61 3.77
CA SER A 81 -6.15 14.19 3.77
C SER A 81 -4.65 13.90 3.64
N TYR A 82 -4.14 13.06 4.52
CA TYR A 82 -2.75 12.66 4.64
C TYR A 82 -2.66 11.14 4.48
N GLY A 83 -2.35 10.69 3.27
CA GLY A 83 -2.20 9.27 2.94
C GLY A 83 -0.76 8.80 3.05
N PHE A 84 -0.53 7.61 3.63
CA PHE A 84 0.79 7.01 3.77
C PHE A 84 0.69 5.47 3.76
N ASP A 85 1.76 4.80 3.32
CA ASP A 85 1.75 3.35 3.07
C ASP A 85 2.15 2.51 4.30
N GLY A 86 2.75 3.11 5.33
CA GLY A 86 3.17 2.41 6.56
C GLY A 86 3.63 3.34 7.67
N PHE A 87 3.74 2.81 8.86
CA PHE A 87 4.27 3.52 10.02
C PHE A 87 5.80 3.43 10.07
N PRO A 88 6.50 4.44 10.67
CA PRO A 88 7.97 4.49 10.73
C PRO A 88 8.63 3.35 11.51
N GLU A 89 7.89 2.72 12.40
CA GLU A 89 8.36 1.62 13.25
C GLU A 89 7.67 0.31 12.88
N GLU A 90 8.29 -0.84 13.19
CA GLU A 90 7.74 -2.20 13.00
C GLU A 90 6.43 -2.47 13.77
N GLN A 91 5.95 -1.50 14.50
CA GLN A 91 4.60 -1.51 15.06
C GLN A 91 3.58 -1.26 13.95
N GLU A 92 3.47 -2.17 13.00
CA GLU A 92 2.29 -2.30 12.16
C GLU A 92 1.09 -2.51 13.09
N GLY A 93 0.65 -1.39 13.67
CA GLY A 93 -0.46 -1.36 14.59
C GLY A 93 -1.73 -1.66 13.81
N ASN A 94 -2.42 -2.72 14.18
CA ASN A 94 -3.78 -2.96 13.75
C ASN A 94 -4.69 -1.92 14.44
N TYR A 95 -4.66 -0.69 13.93
CA TYR A 95 -5.51 0.38 14.46
C TYR A 95 -6.90 0.31 13.82
N THR A 96 -7.92 0.65 14.57
CA THR A 96 -9.30 0.66 14.09
C THR A 96 -9.61 1.93 13.30
N LEU A 97 -10.69 1.89 12.50
CA LEU A 97 -11.36 3.09 12.01
C LEU A 97 -11.84 3.89 13.22
N GLN A 98 -11.40 5.15 13.39
CA GLN A 98 -11.69 5.92 14.60
C GLN A 98 -11.62 7.43 14.38
N VAL A 99 -12.33 8.17 15.23
CA VAL A 99 -12.11 9.59 15.44
C VAL A 99 -11.11 9.73 16.59
N LEU A 100 -10.18 10.64 16.44
CA LEU A 100 -9.12 10.90 17.40
C LEU A 100 -9.39 12.21 18.13
N PRO A 101 -8.82 12.43 19.33
CA PRO A 101 -8.94 13.69 20.03
C PRO A 101 -8.61 14.90 19.15
N ALA A 102 -9.48 15.92 19.14
CA ALA A 102 -9.37 17.06 18.23
C ALA A 102 -8.06 17.85 18.41
N GLU A 103 -7.52 17.86 19.62
CA GLU A 103 -6.24 18.50 19.94
C GLU A 103 -5.04 17.89 19.17
N LEU A 104 -5.17 16.64 18.70
CA LEU A 104 -4.12 16.00 17.91
C LEU A 104 -4.09 16.51 16.45
N ALA A 105 -5.15 17.16 15.98
CA ALA A 105 -5.21 17.72 14.63
C ALA A 105 -4.12 18.78 14.39
N VAL A 106 -3.75 19.54 15.41
CA VAL A 106 -2.69 20.57 15.35
C VAL A 106 -1.33 19.98 14.96
N LEU A 107 -1.08 18.71 15.27
CA LEU A 107 0.18 18.04 14.95
C LEU A 107 0.39 17.89 13.44
N LEU A 108 -0.68 17.93 12.65
CA LEU A 108 -0.63 17.83 11.19
C LEU A 108 -0.62 19.21 10.50
N GLU A 109 -0.68 20.33 11.22
CA GLU A 109 -0.64 21.66 10.62
C GLU A 109 0.70 21.98 9.94
N GLY A 110 1.81 21.43 10.47
CA GLY A 110 3.13 21.55 9.87
C GLY A 110 3.33 20.75 8.57
N VAL A 111 2.36 19.90 8.20
CA VAL A 111 2.42 19.07 6.99
C VAL A 111 1.81 19.86 5.83
N ALA A 112 2.65 20.40 4.95
CA ALA A 112 2.19 21.20 3.82
C ALA A 112 1.43 20.35 2.78
N LEU A 113 0.25 20.83 2.37
CA LEU A 113 -0.63 20.20 1.38
C LEU A 113 -0.31 20.71 -0.04
N ARG A 114 0.96 20.75 -0.44
CA ARG A 114 1.39 21.31 -1.73
C ARG A 114 1.97 20.21 -2.61
N GLY A 115 1.12 19.51 -3.35
CA GLY A 115 1.55 18.59 -4.39
C GLY A 115 2.39 17.41 -3.89
N ARG A 116 3.63 17.27 -4.38
CA ARG A 116 4.56 16.24 -3.86
C ARG A 116 5.09 16.68 -2.49
N PRO A 117 5.04 15.80 -1.47
CA PRO A 117 5.58 16.12 -0.16
C PRO A 117 7.10 16.36 -0.26
N ASP A 118 7.55 17.46 0.32
CA ASP A 118 8.96 17.75 0.53
C ASP A 118 9.47 17.10 1.83
N SER A 119 10.79 17.14 2.03
CA SER A 119 11.41 16.51 3.20
C SER A 119 10.93 17.11 4.52
N SER A 120 10.58 18.39 4.54
CA SER A 120 10.03 19.08 5.75
C SER A 120 8.64 18.56 6.09
N SER A 121 7.76 18.46 5.11
CA SER A 121 6.41 17.92 5.28
C SER A 121 6.44 16.43 5.70
N LEU A 122 7.37 15.64 5.15
CA LEU A 122 7.54 14.25 5.57
C LEU A 122 8.05 14.16 7.01
N GLY A 123 9.03 14.96 7.39
CA GLY A 123 9.52 15.04 8.76
C GLY A 123 8.42 15.42 9.74
N ALA A 124 7.62 16.46 9.40
CA ALA A 124 6.48 16.87 10.21
C ALA A 124 5.44 15.75 10.35
N LEU A 125 5.14 15.02 9.26
CA LEU A 125 4.21 13.88 9.32
C LEU A 125 4.73 12.77 10.24
N PHE A 126 6.02 12.38 10.14
CA PHE A 126 6.57 11.34 11.00
C PHE A 126 6.54 11.71 12.48
N ILE A 127 6.86 12.98 12.80
CA ILE A 127 6.74 13.49 14.18
C ILE A 127 5.28 13.45 14.65
N ALA A 128 4.33 13.88 13.79
CA ALA A 128 2.91 13.84 14.10
C ALA A 128 2.44 12.40 14.34
N ILE A 129 2.78 11.46 13.46
CA ILE A 129 2.45 10.03 13.62
C ILE A 129 2.95 9.52 14.97
N GLY A 130 4.23 9.73 15.31
CA GLY A 130 4.80 9.26 16.59
C GLY A 130 4.05 9.79 17.82
N LYS A 131 3.52 11.01 17.75
CA LYS A 131 2.71 11.62 18.82
C LYS A 131 1.25 11.16 18.81
N ILE A 132 0.68 10.82 17.67
CA ILE A 132 -0.71 10.36 17.51
C ILE A 132 -0.86 8.90 17.92
N LEU A 133 0.11 8.04 17.56
CA LEU A 133 0.05 6.59 17.76
C LEU A 133 -0.32 6.14 19.19
N PRO A 134 0.21 6.75 20.28
CA PRO A 134 -0.15 6.37 21.64
C PRO A 134 -1.64 6.58 21.98
N HIS A 135 -2.33 7.44 21.23
CA HIS A 135 -3.75 7.77 21.43
C HIS A 135 -4.69 6.95 20.55
N MET A 136 -4.13 6.11 19.67
CA MET A 136 -4.93 5.32 18.74
C MET A 136 -5.41 4.02 19.38
N GLU A 137 -6.70 3.74 19.20
CA GLU A 137 -7.31 2.48 19.59
C GLU A 137 -6.86 1.36 18.68
N ARG A 138 -6.30 0.30 19.28
CA ARG A 138 -5.90 -0.92 18.55
C ARG A 138 -7.08 -1.84 18.36
N SER A 139 -7.10 -2.58 17.26
CA SER A 139 -8.09 -3.62 17.02
C SER A 139 -7.78 -4.84 17.87
N ASP A 140 -8.73 -5.27 18.71
CA ASP A 140 -8.65 -6.56 19.43
C ASP A 140 -8.88 -7.75 18.49
N LYS A 141 -9.45 -7.52 17.32
CA LYS A 141 -9.53 -8.55 16.29
C LYS A 141 -8.14 -8.83 15.78
N GLN A 142 -7.62 -9.98 16.19
CA GLN A 142 -6.47 -10.62 15.57
C GLN A 142 -6.39 -10.24 14.09
N ARG A 143 -5.47 -9.33 13.75
CA ARG A 143 -4.92 -9.10 12.41
C ARG A 143 -5.93 -9.36 11.27
N THR A 144 -6.64 -8.34 10.83
CA THR A 144 -6.91 -8.27 9.41
C THR A 144 -5.57 -7.87 8.75
N ARG A 145 -4.59 -8.74 8.92
CA ARG A 145 -3.35 -8.71 8.15
C ARG A 145 -3.83 -8.53 6.72
N CYS A 146 -3.33 -7.56 6.04
CA CYS A 146 -3.52 -7.54 4.60
C CYS A 146 -2.77 -8.78 4.09
N ILE A 147 -3.42 -9.94 4.11
CA ILE A 147 -2.89 -11.24 3.68
C ILE A 147 -2.08 -11.09 2.39
N TRP A 148 -2.57 -10.22 1.52
CA TRP A 148 -1.89 -9.91 0.27
C TRP A 148 -0.54 -9.20 0.50
N MET A 149 -0.47 -8.20 1.41
CA MET A 149 0.78 -7.47 1.69
C MET A 149 1.80 -8.36 2.37
N ASP A 150 1.38 -9.12 3.39
CA ASP A 150 2.25 -10.06 4.10
C ASP A 150 2.79 -11.13 3.15
N ALA A 151 1.91 -11.69 2.31
CA ALA A 151 2.30 -12.69 1.33
C ALA A 151 3.25 -12.11 0.26
N VAL A 152 3.06 -10.86 -0.15
CA VAL A 152 3.96 -10.19 -1.11
C VAL A 152 5.30 -9.86 -0.47
N ALA A 153 5.33 -9.40 0.78
CA ALA A 153 6.56 -9.15 1.53
C ALA A 153 7.35 -10.46 1.71
N TYR A 154 6.69 -11.52 2.17
CA TYR A 154 7.30 -12.84 2.30
C TYR A 154 7.87 -13.36 0.96
N LEU A 155 7.15 -13.16 -0.13
CA LEU A 155 7.56 -13.56 -1.47
C LEU A 155 8.77 -12.73 -2.00
N GLN A 156 8.94 -11.49 -1.55
CA GLN A 156 10.12 -10.68 -1.90
C GLN A 156 11.41 -11.22 -1.26
N GLU A 157 11.29 -11.75 -0.06
CA GLU A 157 12.39 -12.38 0.67
C GLU A 157 12.61 -13.84 0.25
N ASN A 158 11.53 -14.53 -0.18
CA ASN A 158 11.53 -15.94 -0.55
C ASN A 158 10.92 -16.12 -1.96
N PRO A 159 11.65 -15.78 -3.03
CA PRO A 159 11.11 -15.77 -4.39
C PRO A 159 10.67 -17.16 -4.92
N GLU A 160 11.18 -18.23 -4.32
CA GLU A 160 10.82 -19.62 -4.62
C GLU A 160 9.54 -20.09 -3.91
N ALA A 161 9.03 -19.33 -2.94
CA ALA A 161 7.88 -19.72 -2.13
C ALA A 161 6.65 -20.07 -2.97
N THR A 162 6.00 -21.16 -2.60
CA THR A 162 4.73 -21.60 -3.18
C THR A 162 3.54 -20.85 -2.58
N ALA A 163 2.35 -21.03 -3.16
CA ALA A 163 1.12 -20.52 -2.57
C ALA A 163 0.86 -21.11 -1.17
N GLY A 164 1.20 -22.40 -0.97
CA GLY A 164 1.11 -23.06 0.33
C GLY A 164 2.05 -22.45 1.39
N ASP A 165 3.28 -22.09 0.99
CA ASP A 165 4.24 -21.44 1.89
C ASP A 165 3.77 -20.05 2.28
N MET A 166 3.29 -19.27 1.33
CA MET A 166 2.69 -17.96 1.58
C MET A 166 1.47 -18.05 2.51
N ALA A 167 0.58 -19.01 2.28
CA ALA A 167 -0.59 -19.22 3.11
C ALA A 167 -0.21 -19.60 4.55
N ARG A 168 0.78 -20.49 4.71
CA ARG A 168 1.33 -20.90 6.01
C ARG A 168 1.96 -19.73 6.74
N HIS A 169 2.78 -18.93 6.05
CA HIS A 169 3.39 -17.72 6.62
C HIS A 169 2.33 -16.72 7.10
N CYS A 170 1.29 -16.50 6.31
CA CYS A 170 0.19 -15.60 6.67
C CYS A 170 -0.78 -16.19 7.72
N GLY A 171 -0.63 -17.46 8.12
CA GLY A 171 -1.53 -18.14 9.04
C GLY A 171 -2.96 -18.30 8.50
N VAL A 172 -3.12 -18.52 7.18
CA VAL A 172 -4.41 -18.65 6.50
C VAL A 172 -4.45 -19.89 5.61
N SER A 173 -5.66 -20.28 5.17
CA SER A 173 -5.80 -21.32 4.13
C SER A 173 -5.38 -20.78 2.75
N GLU A 174 -4.97 -21.67 1.85
CA GLU A 174 -4.67 -21.27 0.46
C GLU A 174 -5.88 -20.61 -0.22
N SER A 175 -7.11 -21.07 0.07
CA SER A 175 -8.34 -20.48 -0.44
C SER A 175 -8.48 -19.01 -0.01
N ALA A 176 -8.20 -18.70 1.27
CA ALA A 176 -8.20 -17.32 1.78
C ALA A 176 -7.10 -16.48 1.14
N LEU A 177 -5.90 -17.05 0.93
CA LEU A 177 -4.81 -16.41 0.21
C LEU A 177 -5.23 -16.05 -1.22
N TYR A 178 -5.76 -17.02 -1.98
CA TYR A 178 -6.21 -16.77 -3.36
C TYR A 178 -7.33 -15.72 -3.41
N THR A 179 -8.23 -15.72 -2.42
CA THR A 179 -9.28 -14.70 -2.30
C THR A 179 -8.69 -13.31 -2.08
N ALA A 180 -7.68 -13.20 -1.21
CA ALA A 180 -6.97 -11.94 -0.97
C ALA A 180 -6.31 -11.43 -2.26
N PHE A 181 -5.56 -12.29 -2.97
CA PHE A 181 -4.93 -11.91 -4.25
C PHE A 181 -5.93 -11.54 -5.33
N LYS A 182 -7.07 -12.24 -5.43
CA LYS A 182 -8.14 -11.93 -6.39
C LYS A 182 -8.73 -10.54 -6.16
N ARG A 183 -8.89 -10.11 -4.91
CA ARG A 183 -9.34 -8.75 -4.57
C ARG A 183 -8.39 -7.66 -5.08
N HIS A 184 -7.10 -8.00 -5.22
CA HIS A 184 -6.06 -7.12 -5.80
C HIS A 184 -5.82 -7.38 -7.31
N GLY A 185 -6.75 -8.04 -7.99
CA GLY A 185 -6.69 -8.29 -9.44
C GLY A 185 -5.52 -9.19 -9.87
N SER A 186 -5.04 -10.07 -8.98
CA SER A 186 -3.88 -10.93 -9.23
C SER A 186 -4.11 -12.35 -8.67
N THR A 187 -3.10 -13.20 -8.85
CA THR A 187 -2.98 -14.48 -8.14
C THR A 187 -1.60 -14.57 -7.50
N PRO A 188 -1.40 -15.45 -6.47
CA PRO A 188 -0.09 -15.68 -5.87
C PRO A 188 0.98 -15.98 -6.93
N ASN A 189 0.69 -16.87 -7.86
CA ASN A 189 1.62 -17.25 -8.93
C ASN A 189 1.92 -16.09 -9.91
N GLN A 190 0.92 -15.31 -10.31
CA GLN A 190 1.14 -14.12 -11.16
C GLN A 190 2.01 -13.09 -10.46
N THR A 191 1.81 -12.87 -9.18
CA THR A 191 2.62 -11.93 -8.39
C THR A 191 4.06 -12.43 -8.28
N ARG A 192 4.27 -13.72 -7.98
CA ARG A 192 5.58 -14.35 -7.99
C ARG A 192 6.28 -14.17 -9.35
N GLN A 193 5.59 -14.47 -10.44
CA GLN A 193 6.15 -14.31 -11.79
C GLN A 193 6.57 -12.86 -12.07
N LYS A 194 5.77 -11.88 -11.67
CA LYS A 194 6.10 -10.44 -11.80
C LYS A 194 7.38 -10.07 -11.03
N LEU A 195 7.53 -10.57 -9.81
CA LEU A 195 8.72 -10.34 -8.98
C LEU A 195 9.96 -10.98 -9.61
N LEU A 196 9.87 -12.25 -10.02
CA LEU A 196 10.96 -12.94 -10.70
C LEU A 196 11.37 -12.25 -12.01
N VAL A 197 10.42 -11.75 -12.79
CA VAL A 197 10.69 -10.96 -14.00
C VAL A 197 11.41 -9.66 -13.67
N LYS A 198 11.06 -8.99 -12.57
CA LYS A 198 11.74 -7.76 -12.12
C LYS A 198 13.20 -8.06 -11.77
N GLN A 199 13.47 -9.13 -11.03
CA GLN A 199 14.82 -9.60 -10.69
C GLN A 199 15.60 -10.04 -11.95
N ALA A 200 14.95 -10.77 -12.84
CA ALA A 200 15.56 -11.19 -14.11
C ALA A 200 16.01 -10.00 -14.96
N LYS A 201 15.18 -8.97 -15.08
CA LYS A 201 15.57 -7.73 -15.77
C LYS A 201 16.78 -7.09 -15.14
N GLN A 202 16.87 -7.04 -13.83
CA GLN A 202 18.02 -6.49 -13.12
C GLN A 202 19.28 -7.31 -13.44
N LEU A 203 19.25 -8.64 -13.25
CA LEU A 203 20.39 -9.50 -13.52
C LEU A 203 20.86 -9.44 -15.00
N LEU A 204 19.90 -9.41 -15.94
CA LEU A 204 20.22 -9.29 -17.37
C LEU A 204 20.90 -7.96 -17.74
N THR A 205 20.65 -6.89 -16.99
CA THR A 205 21.22 -5.55 -17.29
C THR A 205 22.46 -5.23 -16.46
N THR A 206 22.69 -5.94 -15.34
CA THR A 206 23.80 -5.65 -14.42
C THR A 206 24.87 -6.73 -14.38
N THR A 207 24.67 -7.89 -15.04
CA THR A 207 25.62 -8.99 -15.05
C THR A 207 25.79 -9.57 -16.45
N ASP A 208 26.93 -10.24 -16.68
CA ASP A 208 27.21 -11.01 -17.89
C ASP A 208 26.80 -12.49 -17.80
N SER A 209 26.10 -12.86 -16.72
CA SER A 209 25.64 -14.25 -16.48
C SER A 209 24.83 -14.77 -17.66
N SER A 210 24.99 -16.05 -18.01
CA SER A 210 24.23 -16.65 -19.09
C SER A 210 22.72 -16.67 -18.77
N VAL A 211 21.90 -16.70 -19.81
CA VAL A 211 20.42 -16.80 -19.64
C VAL A 211 20.05 -18.07 -18.88
N GLN A 212 20.81 -19.15 -19.07
CA GLN A 212 20.63 -20.41 -18.33
C GLN A 212 20.92 -20.18 -16.83
N THR A 213 22.08 -19.60 -16.51
CA THR A 213 22.49 -19.34 -15.13
C THR A 213 21.48 -18.45 -14.40
N ILE A 214 20.97 -17.39 -15.06
CA ILE A 214 19.94 -16.52 -14.48
C ILE A 214 18.63 -17.29 -14.25
N SER A 215 18.23 -18.15 -15.19
CA SER A 215 17.05 -19.00 -15.06
C SER A 215 17.14 -19.92 -13.85
N ASP A 216 18.30 -20.58 -13.67
CA ASP A 216 18.55 -21.51 -12.58
C ASP A 216 18.62 -20.77 -11.23
N GLN A 217 19.31 -19.63 -11.19
CA GLN A 217 19.40 -18.77 -9.99
C GLN A 217 18.02 -18.27 -9.51
N LEU A 218 17.09 -18.03 -10.44
CA LEU A 218 15.75 -17.57 -10.13
C LEU A 218 14.75 -18.72 -9.92
N GLY A 219 15.22 -19.97 -9.87
CA GLY A 219 14.41 -21.14 -9.59
C GLY A 219 13.37 -21.50 -10.66
N PHE A 220 13.63 -21.16 -11.93
CA PHE A 220 12.79 -21.61 -13.02
C PHE A 220 13.09 -23.06 -13.38
N SER A 221 12.04 -23.85 -13.62
CA SER A 221 12.17 -25.28 -14.01
C SER A 221 12.92 -25.51 -15.33
N SER A 222 12.99 -24.49 -16.20
CA SER A 222 13.76 -24.54 -17.44
C SER A 222 13.98 -23.13 -17.99
N SER A 223 15.07 -22.94 -18.73
CA SER A 223 15.34 -21.66 -19.43
C SER A 223 14.32 -21.38 -20.55
N SER A 224 13.66 -22.40 -21.08
CA SER A 224 12.58 -22.23 -22.05
C SER A 224 11.35 -21.63 -21.39
N TYR A 225 10.97 -22.11 -20.21
CA TYR A 225 9.86 -21.56 -19.43
C TYR A 225 10.19 -20.14 -18.93
N PHE A 226 11.39 -19.91 -18.47
CA PHE A 226 11.90 -18.57 -18.12
C PHE A 226 11.73 -17.58 -19.28
N ARG A 227 12.20 -17.92 -20.49
CA ARG A 227 12.07 -17.06 -21.69
C ARG A 227 10.61 -16.77 -22.02
N LYS A 228 9.72 -17.77 -21.90
CA LYS A 228 8.27 -17.62 -22.12
C LYS A 228 7.66 -16.63 -21.13
N ILE A 229 7.95 -16.75 -19.83
CA ILE A 229 7.46 -15.85 -18.79
C ILE A 229 8.01 -14.44 -18.98
N LEU A 230 9.32 -14.30 -19.20
CA LEU A 230 9.95 -13.01 -19.45
C LEU A 230 9.31 -12.27 -20.62
N ARG A 231 9.10 -12.97 -21.75
CA ARG A 231 8.46 -12.40 -22.94
C ARG A 231 6.99 -12.04 -22.69
N ARG A 232 6.26 -12.85 -21.93
CA ARG A 232 4.85 -12.57 -21.54
C ARG A 232 4.71 -11.26 -20.79
N TYR A 233 5.61 -10.96 -19.86
CA TYR A 233 5.50 -9.77 -18.99
C TYR A 233 6.23 -8.53 -19.52
N THR A 234 7.20 -8.71 -20.44
CA THR A 234 8.04 -7.60 -20.93
C THR A 234 7.88 -7.33 -22.43
N GLY A 235 7.27 -8.24 -23.16
CA GLY A 235 7.25 -8.23 -24.64
C GLY A 235 8.61 -8.49 -25.29
N LYS A 236 9.70 -8.69 -24.51
CA LYS A 236 11.08 -8.75 -24.99
C LYS A 236 11.74 -10.10 -24.66
N THR A 237 12.71 -10.48 -25.48
CA THR A 237 13.60 -11.61 -25.17
C THR A 237 14.70 -11.20 -24.19
N PRO A 238 15.37 -12.15 -23.48
CA PRO A 238 16.49 -11.84 -22.59
C PRO A 238 17.59 -11.03 -23.28
N MET A 239 17.94 -11.39 -24.51
CA MET A 239 18.97 -10.68 -25.30
C MET A 239 18.58 -9.25 -25.65
N GLN A 240 17.28 -9.01 -25.94
CA GLN A 240 16.77 -7.66 -26.19
C GLN A 240 16.80 -6.80 -24.94
N ILE A 241 16.53 -7.37 -23.75
CA ILE A 241 16.60 -6.67 -22.47
C ILE A 241 18.07 -6.32 -22.18
N ARG A 242 19.01 -7.24 -22.36
CA ARG A 242 20.44 -7.03 -22.16
C ARG A 242 20.98 -5.89 -23.04
N LYS A 243 20.68 -5.94 -24.35
CA LYS A 243 21.07 -4.87 -25.28
C LYS A 243 20.48 -3.50 -24.93
N ALA A 244 19.29 -3.46 -24.38
CA ALA A 244 18.66 -2.21 -23.95
C ALA A 244 19.31 -1.63 -22.68
N GLY A 245 19.83 -2.48 -21.77
CA GLY A 245 20.55 -2.07 -20.57
C GLY A 245 22.00 -1.65 -20.81
N ALA A 246 22.63 -2.15 -21.87
CA ALA A 246 24.01 -1.81 -22.25
C ALA A 246 24.16 -0.44 -22.94
N LYS A 247 23.08 0.29 -23.12
CA LYS A 247 23.07 1.63 -23.79
C LYS A 247 23.00 2.82 -22.83
N VAL A 248 23.33 2.60 -21.55
CA VAL A 248 23.41 3.70 -20.56
C VAL A 248 24.84 3.84 -20.05
#